data_f10aa1bf43bb78f3884dc3669c153084
#
_entry.id   f10aa1bf43bb78f3884dc3669c153084
#
_cell.length_a   1.000
_cell.length_b   1.000
_cell.length_c   1.000
_cell.angle_alpha   90.00
_cell.angle_beta   90.00
_cell.angle_gamma   90.00
#
_symmetry.space_group_name_H-M   'P 1'
#
loop_
_entity.id
_entity.type
_entity.pdbx_description
1 polymer ?
#
loop_
_entity_poly.entity_id
_entity_poly.type
_entity_poly.pdbx_seq_one_letter_code
_entity_poly.pdbx_strand_id
1 'polypeptide(L)' 'MLAVTCTSQSADDPLSGLTVGERPDPDVPAGWVRVQVRAASLNHHDLWSLRGVGLPADRLPMVLGCDAAGVTEDGR' A
#
# COMPACT_ATOMS: atom_id res chain seq x y z
N MET A 1 -11.09 -2.00 -4.17
CA MET A 1 -10.40 -0.70 -4.29
C MET A 1 -9.22 -0.80 -5.26
N LEU A 2 -8.92 0.28 -5.94
CA LEU A 2 -7.72 0.37 -6.75
C LEU A 2 -6.50 0.58 -5.83
N ALA A 3 -5.46 -0.21 -6.01
CA ALA A 3 -4.29 -0.15 -5.16
C ALA A 3 -3.00 -0.41 -5.93
N VAL A 4 -1.90 0.12 -5.40
CA VAL A 4 -0.53 -0.18 -5.81
C VAL A 4 0.02 -1.19 -4.81
N THR A 5 0.40 -2.37 -5.30
CA THR A 5 0.73 -3.51 -4.45
C THR A 5 2.12 -4.03 -4.78
N CYS A 6 2.88 -4.39 -3.75
CA CYS A 6 4.13 -5.13 -3.88
C CYS A 6 3.80 -6.62 -3.84
N THR A 7 4.01 -7.32 -4.95
CA THR A 7 3.75 -8.76 -5.07
C THR A 7 5.02 -9.60 -5.05
N SER A 8 6.16 -8.99 -5.34
CA SER A 8 7.48 -9.61 -5.23
C SER A 8 8.51 -8.53 -4.95
N GLN A 9 9.74 -8.92 -4.61
CA GLN A 9 10.82 -8.00 -4.26
C GLN A 9 12.05 -8.29 -5.10
N SER A 10 12.77 -7.23 -5.52
CA SER A 10 14.01 -7.35 -6.26
C SER A 10 14.90 -6.15 -5.97
N ALA A 11 16.15 -6.40 -5.58
CA ALA A 11 17.14 -5.35 -5.37
C ALA A 11 17.58 -4.69 -6.68
N ASP A 12 17.60 -5.48 -7.77
CA ASP A 12 18.11 -5.02 -9.06
C ASP A 12 17.01 -4.39 -9.94
N ASP A 13 15.78 -4.89 -9.81
CA ASP A 13 14.63 -4.41 -10.60
C ASP A 13 13.40 -4.29 -9.71
N PRO A 14 13.37 -3.29 -8.82
CA PRO A 14 12.29 -3.15 -7.84
C PRO A 14 10.90 -2.98 -8.48
N LEU A 15 10.79 -2.34 -9.63
CA LEU A 15 9.50 -2.12 -10.27
C LEU A 15 8.88 -3.38 -10.85
N SER A 16 9.66 -4.46 -11.01
CA SER A 16 9.11 -5.74 -11.49
C SER A 16 8.10 -6.35 -10.53
N GLY A 17 8.15 -5.99 -9.25
CA GLY A 17 7.22 -6.47 -8.23
C GLY A 17 6.01 -5.57 -7.99
N LEU A 18 5.89 -4.47 -8.75
CA LEU A 18 4.81 -3.51 -8.61
C LEU A 18 3.60 -3.94 -9.43
N THR A 19 2.43 -3.97 -8.81
CA THR A 19 1.16 -4.25 -9.47
C THR A 19 0.17 -3.15 -9.15
N VAL A 20 -0.48 -2.60 -10.19
CA VAL A 20 -1.57 -1.64 -10.03
C VAL A 20 -2.87 -2.31 -10.45
N GLY A 21 -3.84 -2.38 -9.55
CA GLY A 21 -5.10 -3.05 -9.87
C GLY A 21 -6.06 -3.09 -8.69
N GLU A 22 -7.16 -3.81 -8.89
CA GLU A 22 -8.19 -3.95 -7.88
C GLU A 22 -7.75 -4.90 -6.77
N ARG A 23 -8.08 -4.50 -5.54
CA ARG A 23 -7.90 -5.29 -4.34
C ARG A 23 -9.19 -5.23 -3.50
N PRO A 24 -9.49 -6.25 -2.69
CA PRO A 24 -10.61 -6.17 -1.77
C PRO A 24 -10.48 -4.98 -0.83
N ASP A 25 -11.60 -4.38 -0.47
CA ASP A 25 -11.60 -3.34 0.55
C ASP A 25 -11.13 -3.93 1.88
N PRO A 26 -10.31 -3.20 2.65
CA PRO A 26 -9.81 -3.72 3.90
C PRO A 26 -10.92 -3.83 4.95
N ASP A 27 -10.80 -4.83 5.83
CA ASP A 27 -11.61 -4.92 7.03
C ASP A 27 -11.23 -3.81 8.01
N VAL A 28 -12.21 -3.33 8.77
CA VAL A 28 -11.99 -2.27 9.75
C VAL A 28 -11.99 -2.89 11.15
N PRO A 29 -10.81 -3.08 11.77
CA PRO A 29 -10.75 -3.59 13.14
C PRO A 29 -11.36 -2.62 14.15
N ALA A 30 -11.75 -3.13 15.31
CA ALA A 30 -12.28 -2.29 16.38
C ALA A 30 -11.28 -1.19 16.77
N GLY A 31 -11.76 0.05 16.90
CA GLY A 31 -10.91 1.21 17.19
C GLY A 31 -10.25 1.85 15.98
N TRP A 32 -10.44 1.28 14.80
CA TRP A 32 -9.93 1.84 13.53
C TRP A 32 -11.05 2.49 12.74
N VAL A 33 -10.67 3.29 11.77
CA VAL A 33 -11.63 3.94 10.86
C VAL A 33 -11.27 3.64 9.42
N ARG A 34 -12.27 3.62 8.54
CA ARG A 34 -12.08 3.54 7.10
C ARG A 34 -12.00 4.95 6.53
N VAL A 35 -11.00 5.20 5.70
CA VAL A 35 -10.83 6.48 5.01
C VAL A 35 -11.06 6.27 3.52
N GLN A 36 -11.97 7.05 2.94
CA GLN A 36 -12.07 7.13 1.49
C GLN A 36 -10.97 8.05 0.98
N VAL A 37 -9.95 7.48 0.35
CA VAL A 37 -8.76 8.21 -0.07
C VAL A 37 -9.09 9.15 -1.23
N ARG A 38 -8.71 10.40 -1.09
CA ARG A 38 -8.83 11.44 -2.13
C ARG A 38 -7.50 11.73 -2.79
N ALA A 39 -6.41 11.58 -2.05
CA ALA A 39 -5.06 11.80 -2.54
C ALA A 39 -4.08 10.93 -1.76
N ALA A 40 -3.03 10.50 -2.42
CA ALA A 40 -1.93 9.76 -1.82
C ALA A 40 -0.63 10.18 -2.49
N SER A 41 0.50 9.91 -1.83
CA SER A 41 1.80 10.20 -2.40
C SER A 41 2.67 8.95 -2.44
N LEU A 42 3.66 8.97 -3.35
CA LEU A 42 4.71 7.97 -3.39
C LEU A 42 5.92 8.48 -2.62
N ASN A 43 6.57 7.59 -1.89
CA ASN A 43 7.75 7.91 -1.10
C ASN A 43 8.89 6.96 -1.44
N HIS A 44 10.10 7.35 -1.14
CA HIS A 44 11.28 6.53 -1.35
C HIS A 44 11.17 5.19 -0.60
N HIS A 45 10.48 5.18 0.52
CA HIS A 45 10.16 3.98 1.29
C HIS A 45 9.48 2.90 0.43
N ASP A 46 8.63 3.27 -0.50
CA ASP A 46 7.94 2.33 -1.38
C ASP A 46 8.93 1.59 -2.29
N LEU A 47 9.93 2.28 -2.80
CA LEU A 47 11.02 1.65 -3.57
C LEU A 47 11.82 0.69 -2.70
N TRP A 48 12.10 1.05 -1.45
CA TRP A 48 12.82 0.19 -0.52
C TRP A 48 12.03 -1.07 -0.21
N SER A 49 10.72 -0.95 -0.03
CA SER A 49 9.85 -2.12 0.17
C SER A 49 9.90 -3.07 -1.04
N LEU A 50 9.89 -2.53 -2.26
CA LEU A 50 10.02 -3.32 -3.48
C LEU A 50 11.40 -3.98 -3.62
N ARG A 51 12.43 -3.40 -3.02
CA ARG A 51 13.78 -3.98 -2.97
C ARG A 51 13.96 -4.99 -1.85
N GLY A 52 13.00 -5.10 -0.95
CA GLY A 52 13.08 -6.02 0.19
C GLY A 52 13.62 -5.39 1.46
N VAL A 53 13.77 -4.07 1.51
CA VAL A 53 14.26 -3.36 2.69
C VAL A 53 13.08 -2.98 3.58
N GLY A 54 13.10 -3.43 4.83
CA GLY A 54 12.09 -3.10 5.82
C GLY A 54 10.74 -3.81 5.64
N LEU A 55 10.60 -4.67 4.61
CA LEU A 55 9.40 -5.44 4.37
C LEU A 55 9.76 -6.91 4.16
N PRO A 56 9.42 -7.80 5.13
CA PRO A 56 9.67 -9.23 4.96
C PRO A 56 8.86 -9.83 3.81
N ALA A 57 9.45 -10.80 3.10
CA ALA A 57 8.81 -11.45 1.97
C ALA A 57 7.54 -12.23 2.36
N ASP A 58 7.43 -12.68 3.61
CA ASP A 58 6.23 -13.37 4.12
C ASP A 58 5.02 -12.44 4.33
N ARG A 59 5.21 -11.13 4.20
CA ARG A 59 4.14 -10.14 4.26
C ARG A 59 3.56 -9.79 2.90
N LEU A 60 4.08 -10.38 1.82
CA LEU A 60 3.58 -10.14 0.47
C LEU A 60 2.31 -10.95 0.18
N PRO A 61 1.39 -10.47 -0.64
CA PRO A 61 1.37 -9.15 -1.27
C PRO A 61 1.06 -8.04 -0.26
N MET A 62 1.65 -6.87 -0.44
CA MET A 62 1.48 -5.73 0.46
C MET A 62 1.08 -4.49 -0.34
N VAL A 63 0.00 -3.84 0.07
CA VAL A 63 -0.39 -2.54 -0.49
C VAL A 63 0.63 -1.49 -0.04
N LEU A 64 1.17 -0.76 -1.00
CA LEU A 64 2.21 0.23 -0.75
C LEU A 64 1.62 1.60 -0.39
N GLY A 65 2.47 2.47 0.11
CA GLY A 65 2.15 3.84 0.46
C GLY A 65 2.17 4.08 1.96
N CYS A 66 2.65 5.25 2.36
CA CYS A 66 2.72 5.68 3.76
C CYS A 66 1.84 6.87 4.04
N ASP A 67 1.45 7.62 3.02
CA ASP A 67 0.73 8.88 3.15
C ASP A 67 -0.56 8.86 2.34
N ALA A 68 -1.62 9.36 2.94
CA ALA A 68 -2.89 9.53 2.26
C ALA A 68 -3.69 10.64 2.92
N ALA A 69 -4.55 11.28 2.13
CA ALA A 69 -5.55 12.22 2.62
C ALA A 69 -6.91 11.80 2.08
N GLY A 70 -7.92 11.88 2.91
CA GLY A 70 -9.25 11.46 2.51
C GLY A 70 -10.29 11.82 3.55
N VAL A 71 -11.45 11.17 3.42
CA VAL A 71 -12.61 11.43 4.27
C VAL A 71 -13.00 10.13 4.95
N THR A 72 -13.21 10.18 6.26
CA THR A 72 -13.73 9.03 7.00
C THR A 72 -15.21 8.81 6.70
N GLU A 73 -15.75 7.65 7.07
CA GLU A 73 -17.17 7.32 6.84
C GLU A 73 -18.13 8.30 7.52
N ASP A 74 -17.70 8.94 8.61
CA ASP A 74 -18.48 9.94 9.34
C ASP A 74 -18.23 11.39 8.86
N GLY A 75 -17.49 11.58 7.76
CA GLY A 75 -17.28 12.88 7.13
C GLY A 75 -16.16 13.72 7.73
N ARG A 76 -15.29 13.14 8.53
CA ARG A 76 -14.18 13.87 9.15
C ARG A 76 -12.95 13.94 8.25
#